data_5def97a0fa515f71c5eec5639f37a2bb
#
_entry.id   5def97a0fa515f71c5eec5639f37a2bb
#
_cell.length_a   1.000
_cell.length_b   1.000
_cell.length_c   1.000
_cell.angle_alpha   90.00
_cell.angle_beta   90.00
_cell.angle_gamma   90.00
#
_symmetry.space_group_name_H-M   'P 1'
#
loop_
_entity.id
_entity.type
_entity.pdbx_description
1 polymer ?
#
loop_
_entity_poly.entity_id
_entity_poly.type
_entity_poly.pdbx_seq_one_letter_code
_entity_poly.pdbx_strand_id
1 'polypeptide(L)'
;MDDAELARRSILGFGEMVATLGGDGAVRRPDAVGAVVGFAADNHWLDAAVVPADAPPPAADDAGLPHCLWTVADAVPGRREEPRIAMPCLGLALDRRAPVASVEVDQPSLSELGEINDRAYGQVEQLAPLVRALRDDRLVTHGLRADGAFACVALTLRIGDDISIQYVATEQRFRRQGLASRLLTAVMARALATGATSATLQASPDGLPVYERLGFRRVATLKAFLRAA
;
A
#
# COMPACT_ATOMS: atom_id res chain seq x y z
N MET A 1 -14.07 -9.21 -12.55
CA MET A 1 -13.01 -8.18 -12.70
C MET A 1 -11.78 -8.88 -13.26
N ASP A 2 -11.20 -8.37 -14.32
CA ASP A 2 -10.01 -8.92 -14.96
C ASP A 2 -8.71 -8.43 -14.30
N ASP A 3 -7.58 -8.98 -14.73
CA ASP A 3 -6.27 -8.66 -14.15
C ASP A 3 -5.79 -7.26 -14.50
N ALA A 4 -6.17 -6.73 -15.66
CA ALA A 4 -5.81 -5.37 -16.07
C ALA A 4 -6.47 -4.32 -15.17
N GLU A 5 -7.75 -4.49 -14.85
CA GLU A 5 -8.46 -3.60 -13.94
C GLU A 5 -7.92 -3.71 -12.50
N LEU A 6 -7.62 -4.92 -12.02
CA LEU A 6 -7.00 -5.11 -10.71
C LEU A 6 -5.59 -4.49 -10.65
N ALA A 7 -4.80 -4.59 -11.73
CA ALA A 7 -3.49 -3.94 -11.81
C ALA A 7 -3.64 -2.41 -11.74
N ARG A 8 -4.55 -1.83 -12.53
CA ARG A 8 -4.83 -0.40 -12.53
C ARG A 8 -5.20 0.09 -11.13
N ARG A 9 -6.11 -0.61 -10.43
CA ARG A 9 -6.54 -0.28 -9.06
C ARG A 9 -5.39 -0.39 -8.06
N SER A 10 -4.59 -1.45 -8.12
CA SER A 10 -3.45 -1.64 -7.23
C SER A 10 -2.43 -0.52 -7.38
N ILE A 11 -2.07 -0.17 -8.61
CA ILE A 11 -1.11 0.89 -8.91
C ILE A 11 -1.64 2.24 -8.44
N LEU A 12 -2.90 2.56 -8.73
CA LEU A 12 -3.54 3.79 -8.27
C LEU A 12 -3.58 3.85 -6.73
N GLY A 13 -3.90 2.73 -6.08
CA GLY A 13 -3.95 2.64 -4.61
C GLY A 13 -2.63 3.00 -3.95
N PHE A 14 -1.51 2.57 -4.52
CA PHE A 14 -0.19 2.96 -4.03
C PHE A 14 0.08 4.45 -4.25
N GLY A 15 -0.20 4.97 -5.44
CA GLY A 15 -0.02 6.40 -5.74
C GLY A 15 -0.86 7.30 -4.83
N GLU A 16 -2.12 6.95 -4.62
CA GLU A 16 -3.02 7.68 -3.71
C GLU A 16 -2.53 7.62 -2.25
N MET A 17 -1.97 6.49 -1.80
CA MET A 17 -1.40 6.40 -0.46
C MET A 17 -0.18 7.30 -0.31
N VAL A 18 0.74 7.30 -1.29
CA VAL A 18 1.91 8.21 -1.29
C VAL A 18 1.46 9.67 -1.30
N ALA A 19 0.47 10.03 -2.14
CA ALA A 19 -0.09 11.38 -2.17
C ALA A 19 -0.75 11.77 -0.84
N THR A 20 -1.42 10.84 -0.18
CA THR A 20 -2.04 11.06 1.14
C THR A 20 -0.97 11.32 2.21
N LEU A 21 0.13 10.56 2.20
CA LEU A 21 1.28 10.82 3.08
C LEU A 21 1.93 12.18 2.82
N GLY A 22 1.96 12.61 1.57
CA GLY A 22 2.56 13.87 1.16
C GLY A 22 1.74 15.11 1.50
N GLY A 23 0.45 14.98 1.79
CA GLY A 23 -0.41 16.10 2.14
C GLY A 23 -0.36 17.24 1.10
N ASP A 24 0.09 18.42 1.50
CA ASP A 24 0.20 19.60 0.63
C ASP A 24 1.23 19.42 -0.52
N GLY A 25 2.15 18.48 -0.39
CA GLY A 25 3.09 18.10 -1.45
C GLY A 25 2.54 17.09 -2.46
N ALA A 26 1.26 16.76 -2.40
CA ALA A 26 0.65 15.78 -3.30
C ALA A 26 0.74 16.23 -4.76
N VAL A 27 1.08 15.26 -5.62
CA VAL A 27 1.08 15.39 -7.08
C VAL A 27 -0.09 14.58 -7.62
N ARG A 28 -1.01 15.23 -8.33
CA ARG A 28 -2.17 14.58 -8.93
C ARG A 28 -2.34 15.10 -10.35
N ARG A 29 -1.83 14.32 -11.30
CA ARG A 29 -1.90 14.62 -12.74
C ARG A 29 -2.46 13.39 -13.48
N PRO A 30 -2.89 13.52 -14.72
CA PRO A 30 -3.32 12.38 -15.53
C PRO A 30 -2.23 11.31 -15.71
N ASP A 31 -0.96 11.72 -15.71
CA ASP A 31 0.22 10.88 -15.95
C ASP A 31 1.00 10.53 -14.67
N ALA A 32 0.65 11.08 -13.51
CA ALA A 32 1.34 10.79 -12.26
C ALA A 32 0.52 11.12 -11.02
N VAL A 33 0.54 10.19 -10.03
CA VAL A 33 -0.08 10.37 -8.72
C VAL A 33 0.95 10.03 -7.64
N GLY A 34 1.14 10.89 -6.67
CA GLY A 34 2.11 10.67 -5.60
C GLY A 34 2.42 11.94 -4.82
N ALA A 35 3.64 12.11 -4.39
CA ALA A 35 4.04 13.27 -3.60
C ALA A 35 5.48 13.74 -3.90
N VAL A 36 5.70 15.06 -3.81
CA VAL A 36 7.01 15.71 -3.76
C VAL A 36 7.12 16.34 -2.37
N VAL A 37 7.74 15.70 -1.44
CA VAL A 37 7.76 16.12 -0.04
C VAL A 37 9.14 16.20 0.59
N GLY A 38 10.19 15.92 -0.14
CA GLY A 38 11.54 15.99 0.38
C GLY A 38 11.72 15.09 1.60
N PHE A 39 11.23 13.85 1.55
CA PHE A 39 11.52 12.86 2.59
C PHE A 39 13.02 12.73 2.81
N ALA A 40 13.42 12.36 4.02
CA ALA A 40 14.82 12.08 4.30
C ALA A 40 15.42 11.11 3.26
N ALA A 41 16.73 11.23 2.99
CA ALA A 41 17.40 10.50 1.92
C ALA A 41 17.13 8.99 1.91
N ASP A 42 16.86 8.41 3.08
CA ASP A 42 16.54 6.99 3.25
C ASP A 42 15.11 6.62 2.84
N ASN A 43 14.22 7.61 2.70
CA ASN A 43 12.81 7.44 2.33
C ASN A 43 12.50 7.95 0.92
N HIS A 44 13.50 8.09 0.06
CA HIS A 44 13.32 8.57 -1.33
C HIS A 44 12.32 7.73 -2.15
N TRP A 45 12.04 6.50 -1.75
CA TRP A 45 11.00 5.66 -2.36
C TRP A 45 9.57 6.13 -2.04
N LEU A 46 9.38 6.98 -1.01
CA LEU A 46 8.13 7.67 -0.69
C LEU A 46 8.09 9.10 -1.26
N ASP A 47 9.25 9.74 -1.51
CA ASP A 47 9.34 10.94 -2.35
C ASP A 47 9.19 10.52 -3.81
N ALA A 48 7.98 10.16 -4.15
CA ALA A 48 7.69 9.35 -5.31
C ALA A 48 6.38 9.74 -5.97
N ALA A 49 6.30 9.52 -7.29
CA ALA A 49 5.05 9.48 -8.01
C ALA A 49 4.88 8.13 -8.71
N VAL A 50 3.65 7.75 -8.91
CA VAL A 50 3.23 6.51 -9.56
C VAL A 50 2.61 6.88 -10.89
N VAL A 51 3.14 6.31 -11.96
CA VAL A 51 2.54 6.43 -13.29
C VAL A 51 1.38 5.45 -13.38
N PRO A 52 0.16 5.89 -13.72
CA PRO A 52 -0.98 4.99 -13.96
C PRO A 52 -0.65 3.91 -14.98
N ALA A 53 -1.25 2.73 -14.84
CA ALA A 53 -0.93 1.57 -15.69
C ALA A 53 -1.20 1.81 -17.19
N ASP A 54 -2.10 2.71 -17.50
CA ASP A 54 -2.55 3.09 -18.84
C ASP A 54 -1.92 4.39 -19.36
N ALA A 55 -1.04 5.03 -18.58
CA ALA A 55 -0.34 6.24 -18.95
C ALA A 55 1.11 5.95 -19.41
N PRO A 56 1.62 6.66 -20.42
CA PRO A 56 3.04 6.60 -20.76
C PRO A 56 3.88 7.22 -19.64
N PRO A 57 5.15 6.77 -19.47
CA PRO A 57 6.07 7.43 -18.56
C PRO A 57 6.23 8.92 -18.92
N PRO A 58 6.25 9.82 -17.94
CA PRO A 58 6.46 11.24 -18.18
C PRO A 58 7.87 11.53 -18.74
N ALA A 59 8.06 12.72 -19.31
CA ALA A 59 9.32 13.14 -19.89
C ALA A 59 10.46 13.14 -18.85
N ALA A 60 11.69 12.90 -19.32
CA ALA A 60 12.87 12.79 -18.46
C ALA A 60 13.18 14.05 -17.64
N ASP A 61 12.91 15.21 -18.22
CA ASP A 61 13.23 16.54 -17.71
C ASP A 61 12.08 17.18 -16.92
N ASP A 62 11.02 16.44 -16.63
CA ASP A 62 9.89 16.96 -15.85
C ASP A 62 10.32 17.27 -14.40
N ALA A 63 10.66 18.56 -14.18
CA ALA A 63 11.12 19.06 -12.89
C ALA A 63 10.04 19.02 -11.79
N GLY A 64 8.77 18.91 -12.17
CA GLY A 64 7.64 18.83 -11.24
C GLY A 64 7.43 17.45 -10.63
N LEU A 65 8.23 16.45 -11.02
CA LEU A 65 8.13 15.10 -10.52
C LEU A 65 9.17 14.80 -9.42
N PRO A 66 8.86 13.92 -8.48
CA PRO A 66 9.79 13.55 -7.42
C PRO A 66 10.97 12.72 -7.91
N HIS A 67 11.90 12.44 -6.98
CA HIS A 67 13.11 11.65 -7.24
C HIS A 67 12.80 10.25 -7.76
N CYS A 68 11.81 9.57 -7.20
CA CYS A 68 11.40 8.22 -7.58
C CYS A 68 10.14 8.23 -8.45
N LEU A 69 10.14 7.48 -9.54
CA LEU A 69 8.92 7.14 -10.30
C LEU A 69 8.66 5.64 -10.22
N TRP A 70 7.45 5.30 -9.87
CA TRP A 70 6.94 3.94 -9.91
C TRP A 70 6.09 3.72 -11.14
N THR A 71 6.39 2.66 -11.90
CA THR A 71 5.67 2.32 -13.13
C THR A 71 5.78 0.83 -13.46
N VAL A 72 4.91 0.35 -14.32
CA VAL A 72 4.98 -0.98 -14.92
C VAL A 72 5.79 -1.01 -16.21
N ALA A 73 6.22 0.15 -16.72
CA ALA A 73 7.01 0.25 -17.93
C ALA A 73 8.38 -0.43 -17.78
N ASP A 74 8.96 -0.86 -18.92
CA ASP A 74 10.29 -1.49 -18.93
C ASP A 74 11.43 -0.49 -18.82
N ALA A 75 11.18 0.78 -19.14
CA ALA A 75 12.16 1.85 -19.04
C ALA A 75 11.47 3.20 -18.82
N VAL A 76 12.18 4.12 -18.18
CA VAL A 76 11.79 5.54 -18.05
C VAL A 76 12.95 6.38 -18.51
N PRO A 77 12.77 7.25 -19.55
CA PRO A 77 13.84 8.10 -20.04
C PRO A 77 14.48 8.92 -18.91
N GLY A 78 15.82 9.04 -18.90
CA GLY A 78 16.55 9.84 -17.93
C GLY A 78 16.52 9.31 -16.48
N ARG A 79 16.02 8.11 -16.24
CA ARG A 79 15.98 7.49 -14.92
C ARG A 79 16.59 6.08 -14.95
N ARG A 80 17.09 5.64 -13.82
CA ARG A 80 17.69 4.30 -13.62
C ARG A 80 16.73 3.44 -12.79
N GLU A 81 16.48 2.22 -13.24
CA GLU A 81 15.71 1.23 -12.46
C GLU A 81 16.46 0.86 -11.17
N GLU A 82 15.72 0.75 -10.07
CA GLU A 82 16.19 0.20 -8.79
C GLU A 82 15.43 -1.09 -8.49
N PRO A 83 15.93 -2.24 -8.96
CA PRO A 83 15.19 -3.50 -8.92
C PRO A 83 15.00 -4.06 -7.49
N ARG A 84 15.80 -3.59 -6.51
CA ARG A 84 15.73 -4.08 -5.12
C ARG A 84 14.43 -3.71 -4.41
N ILE A 85 13.77 -2.65 -4.87
CA ILE A 85 12.51 -2.17 -4.28
C ILE A 85 11.29 -2.43 -5.15
N ALA A 86 11.45 -3.14 -6.28
CA ALA A 86 10.32 -3.54 -7.11
C ALA A 86 9.30 -4.37 -6.31
N MET A 87 8.01 -4.07 -6.48
CA MET A 87 6.94 -4.68 -5.71
C MET A 87 5.93 -5.40 -6.63
N PRO A 88 5.57 -6.66 -6.34
CA PRO A 88 4.42 -7.28 -6.95
C PRO A 88 3.13 -6.56 -6.54
N CYS A 89 2.34 -6.18 -7.53
CA CYS A 89 0.97 -5.69 -7.37
C CYS A 89 0.04 -6.88 -7.31
N LEU A 90 -0.79 -6.93 -6.28
CA LEU A 90 -1.76 -8.00 -6.06
C LEU A 90 -3.17 -7.44 -6.09
N GLY A 91 -4.09 -8.23 -6.61
CA GLY A 91 -5.51 -7.90 -6.65
C GLY A 91 -6.39 -9.10 -6.38
N LEU A 92 -7.52 -8.84 -5.75
CA LEU A 92 -8.58 -9.81 -5.47
C LEU A 92 -9.93 -9.16 -5.76
N ALA A 93 -10.73 -9.79 -6.62
CA ALA A 93 -12.13 -9.44 -6.75
C ALA A 93 -12.91 -9.98 -5.54
N LEU A 94 -13.63 -9.11 -4.87
CA LEU A 94 -14.45 -9.49 -3.71
C LEU A 94 -15.82 -9.94 -4.19
N ASP A 95 -16.23 -11.11 -3.77
CA ASP A 95 -17.55 -11.67 -4.02
C ASP A 95 -18.22 -12.12 -2.71
N ARG A 96 -19.51 -12.42 -2.78
CA ARG A 96 -20.30 -12.84 -1.61
C ARG A 96 -19.88 -14.22 -1.03
N ARG A 97 -18.91 -14.89 -1.64
CA ARG A 97 -18.35 -16.15 -1.16
C ARG A 97 -17.14 -15.93 -0.24
N ALA A 98 -16.76 -14.66 -0.02
CA ALA A 98 -15.70 -14.36 0.94
C ALA A 98 -16.06 -14.97 2.31
N PRO A 99 -15.11 -15.64 2.98
CA PRO A 99 -15.37 -16.29 4.26
C PRO A 99 -15.87 -15.27 5.28
N VAL A 100 -16.92 -15.66 6.01
CA VAL A 100 -17.44 -14.84 7.11
C VAL A 100 -16.37 -14.78 8.20
N ALA A 101 -15.90 -13.59 8.50
CA ALA A 101 -14.92 -13.41 9.55
C ALA A 101 -15.62 -13.54 10.93
N SER A 102 -15.14 -14.47 11.74
CA SER A 102 -15.56 -14.67 13.14
C SER A 102 -14.66 -13.93 14.15
N VAL A 103 -13.95 -12.89 13.70
CA VAL A 103 -12.94 -12.20 14.50
C VAL A 103 -13.35 -10.76 14.71
N GLU A 104 -13.34 -10.29 15.95
CA GLU A 104 -13.47 -8.89 16.28
C GLU A 104 -12.22 -8.15 15.84
N VAL A 105 -12.41 -7.05 15.12
CA VAL A 105 -11.34 -6.19 14.60
C VAL A 105 -11.48 -4.81 15.24
N ASP A 106 -10.48 -4.47 16.01
CA ASP A 106 -10.35 -3.14 16.64
C ASP A 106 -9.77 -2.12 15.64
N GLN A 107 -9.85 -0.85 16.01
CA GLN A 107 -9.24 0.25 15.27
C GLN A 107 -8.14 0.89 16.12
N PRO A 108 -6.85 0.52 15.92
CA PRO A 108 -5.76 1.25 16.55
C PRO A 108 -5.73 2.68 16.04
N SER A 109 -5.20 3.60 16.82
CA SER A 109 -4.88 4.93 16.32
C SER A 109 -3.81 4.84 15.20
N LEU A 110 -3.74 5.84 14.35
CA LEU A 110 -2.68 5.93 13.33
C LEU A 110 -1.28 5.92 13.95
N SER A 111 -1.10 6.50 15.13
CA SER A 111 0.17 6.45 15.87
C SER A 111 0.53 5.03 16.26
N GLU A 112 -0.40 4.30 16.90
CA GLU A 112 -0.18 2.90 17.29
C GLU A 112 0.11 2.01 16.08
N LEU A 113 -0.62 2.21 14.97
CA LEU A 113 -0.37 1.48 13.73
C LEU A 113 1.05 1.73 13.22
N GLY A 114 1.48 3.00 13.15
CA GLY A 114 2.81 3.38 12.69
C GLY A 114 3.91 2.80 13.56
N GLU A 115 3.78 2.89 14.88
CA GLU A 115 4.74 2.35 15.84
C GLU A 115 4.86 0.83 15.75
N ILE A 116 3.74 0.11 15.57
CA ILE A 116 3.74 -1.35 15.38
C ILE A 116 4.42 -1.71 14.06
N ASN A 117 4.12 -0.96 12.99
CA ASN A 117 4.77 -1.16 11.71
C ASN A 117 6.29 -0.97 11.81
N ASP A 118 6.75 0.13 12.40
CA ASP A 118 8.17 0.42 12.57
C ASP A 118 8.87 -0.70 13.35
N ARG A 119 8.32 -1.13 14.50
CA ARG A 119 8.87 -2.23 15.29
C ARG A 119 8.88 -3.56 14.52
N ALA A 120 7.80 -3.86 13.80
CA ALA A 120 7.68 -5.10 13.05
C ALA A 120 8.75 -5.23 11.95
N TYR A 121 9.16 -4.11 11.36
CA TYR A 121 10.21 -4.05 10.33
C TYR A 121 11.60 -3.68 10.87
N GLY A 122 11.76 -3.58 12.18
CA GLY A 122 13.04 -3.20 12.81
C GLY A 122 13.44 -1.75 12.52
N GLN A 123 12.48 -0.89 12.29
CA GLN A 123 12.64 0.54 12.01
C GLN A 123 12.33 1.35 13.27
N VAL A 124 12.81 2.59 13.30
CA VAL A 124 12.54 3.54 14.39
C VAL A 124 12.04 4.84 13.76
N GLU A 125 10.84 5.27 14.16
CA GLU A 125 10.23 6.55 13.76
C GLU A 125 10.25 6.83 12.23
N GLN A 126 10.02 5.80 11.42
CA GLN A 126 9.94 5.97 9.96
C GLN A 126 8.50 6.20 9.50
N LEU A 127 7.61 5.26 9.76
CA LEU A 127 6.21 5.36 9.36
C LEU A 127 5.37 6.15 10.39
N ALA A 128 5.61 5.95 11.68
CA ALA A 128 4.81 6.56 12.73
C ALA A 128 4.68 8.09 12.62
N PRO A 129 5.76 8.87 12.37
CA PRO A 129 5.65 10.31 12.15
C PRO A 129 4.80 10.71 10.95
N LEU A 130 4.84 9.92 9.89
CA LEU A 130 4.12 10.21 8.64
C LEU A 130 2.61 9.99 8.80
N VAL A 131 2.21 8.90 9.45
CA VAL A 131 0.80 8.53 9.52
C VAL A 131 0.04 9.20 10.66
N ARG A 132 0.68 9.54 11.79
CA ARG A 132 0.00 10.12 12.96
C ARG A 132 -0.71 11.44 12.68
N ALA A 133 -0.26 12.21 11.69
CA ALA A 133 -0.80 13.51 11.31
C ALA A 133 -1.91 13.40 10.24
N LEU A 134 -2.11 12.24 9.66
CA LEU A 134 -3.06 12.06 8.56
C LEU A 134 -4.50 12.36 9.01
N ARG A 135 -5.22 13.05 8.15
CA ARG A 135 -6.65 13.37 8.30
C ARG A 135 -7.30 13.14 6.94
N ASP A 136 -7.72 11.91 6.69
CA ASP A 136 -8.38 11.52 5.44
C ASP A 136 -9.43 10.46 5.79
N ASP A 137 -10.70 10.77 5.56
CA ASP A 137 -11.84 9.90 5.90
C ASP A 137 -11.88 8.60 5.10
N ARG A 138 -11.07 8.49 4.04
CA ARG A 138 -10.90 7.26 3.27
C ARG A 138 -10.02 6.22 3.98
N LEU A 139 -9.27 6.64 5.01
CA LEU A 139 -8.36 5.79 5.77
C LEU A 139 -9.10 5.09 6.91
N VAL A 140 -8.91 3.78 7.02
CA VAL A 140 -9.40 3.00 8.15
C VAL A 140 -8.28 2.10 8.68
N THR A 141 -8.02 2.21 9.97
CA THR A 141 -7.09 1.32 10.68
C THR A 141 -7.80 0.04 11.10
N HIS A 142 -7.07 -1.06 11.13
CA HIS A 142 -7.56 -2.36 11.55
C HIS A 142 -6.52 -3.05 12.42
N GLY A 143 -6.93 -3.74 13.49
CA GLY A 143 -6.03 -4.42 14.39
C GLY A 143 -6.63 -5.65 15.05
N LEU A 144 -5.79 -6.63 15.30
CA LEU A 144 -6.09 -7.76 16.18
C LEU A 144 -5.21 -7.68 17.42
N ARG A 145 -5.83 -7.94 18.58
CA ARG A 145 -5.12 -8.01 19.85
C ARG A 145 -4.69 -9.43 20.17
N ALA A 146 -3.56 -9.55 20.84
CA ALA A 146 -3.13 -10.72 21.58
C ALA A 146 -2.40 -10.23 22.85
N ASP A 147 -2.58 -10.91 23.96
CA ASP A 147 -1.99 -10.55 25.25
C ASP A 147 -2.29 -9.09 25.68
N GLY A 148 -3.49 -8.59 25.36
CA GLY A 148 -3.93 -7.23 25.71
C GLY A 148 -3.40 -6.10 24.83
N ALA A 149 -2.48 -6.37 23.89
CA ALA A 149 -1.90 -5.38 22.97
C ALA A 149 -2.25 -5.69 21.50
N PHE A 150 -2.13 -4.69 20.63
CA PHE A 150 -2.23 -4.95 19.20
C PHE A 150 -1.05 -5.80 18.73
N ALA A 151 -1.35 -6.94 18.15
CA ALA A 151 -0.38 -7.93 17.66
C ALA A 151 -0.22 -7.90 16.14
N CYS A 152 -1.28 -7.51 15.42
CA CYS A 152 -1.29 -7.39 13.98
C CYS A 152 -2.15 -6.18 13.59
N VAL A 153 -1.67 -5.37 12.66
CA VAL A 153 -2.35 -4.18 12.17
C VAL A 153 -2.34 -4.10 10.66
N ALA A 154 -3.27 -3.35 10.11
CA ALA A 154 -3.33 -2.98 8.71
C ALA A 154 -4.00 -1.60 8.55
N LEU A 155 -3.66 -0.88 7.49
CA LEU A 155 -4.35 0.32 7.04
C LEU A 155 -5.07 0.00 5.74
N THR A 156 -6.28 0.53 5.54
CA THR A 156 -6.93 0.54 4.23
C THR A 156 -7.21 1.95 3.78
N LEU A 157 -7.06 2.20 2.49
CA LEU A 157 -7.46 3.42 1.82
C LEU A 157 -8.58 3.09 0.83
N ARG A 158 -9.74 3.72 1.00
CA ARG A 158 -10.88 3.53 0.09
C ARG A 158 -10.73 4.39 -1.17
N ILE A 159 -10.82 3.77 -2.35
CA ILE A 159 -10.76 4.46 -3.64
C ILE A 159 -11.92 3.94 -4.49
N GLY A 160 -13.01 4.69 -4.54
CA GLY A 160 -14.24 4.23 -5.19
C GLY A 160 -14.77 2.94 -4.54
N ASP A 161 -14.85 1.87 -5.31
CA ASP A 161 -15.25 0.54 -4.89
C ASP A 161 -14.07 -0.43 -4.66
N ASP A 162 -12.83 0.07 -4.60
CA ASP A 162 -11.63 -0.67 -4.18
C ASP A 162 -11.22 -0.33 -2.74
N ILE A 163 -10.63 -1.28 -2.03
CA ILE A 163 -9.83 -1.04 -0.85
C ILE A 163 -8.36 -1.33 -1.16
N SER A 164 -7.52 -0.29 -1.10
CA SER A 164 -6.08 -0.46 -1.14
C SER A 164 -5.57 -0.79 0.26
N ILE A 165 -5.02 -2.00 0.44
CA ILE A 165 -4.51 -2.49 1.72
C ILE A 165 -3.05 -2.07 1.84
N GLN A 166 -2.71 -1.37 2.93
CA GLN A 166 -1.41 -0.78 3.19
C GLN A 166 -0.89 -1.16 4.58
N TYR A 167 0.41 -1.13 4.77
CA TYR A 167 1.07 -1.23 6.08
C TYR A 167 0.61 -2.41 6.93
N VAL A 168 0.47 -3.60 6.32
CA VAL A 168 0.16 -4.81 7.08
C VAL A 168 1.39 -5.23 7.88
N ALA A 169 1.28 -5.22 9.18
CA ALA A 169 2.38 -5.56 10.07
C ALA A 169 1.93 -6.50 11.19
N THR A 170 2.78 -7.47 11.51
CA THR A 170 2.59 -8.36 12.66
C THR A 170 3.84 -8.29 13.54
N GLU A 171 3.67 -7.97 14.81
CA GLU A 171 4.73 -7.96 15.83
C GLU A 171 5.51 -9.26 15.79
N GLN A 172 6.83 -9.21 15.89
CA GLN A 172 7.72 -10.38 15.68
C GLN A 172 7.34 -11.58 16.52
N ARG A 173 7.03 -11.36 17.81
CA ARG A 173 6.64 -12.44 18.76
C ARG A 173 5.32 -13.13 18.43
N PHE A 174 4.48 -12.51 17.58
CA PHE A 174 3.18 -13.03 17.17
C PHE A 174 3.14 -13.51 15.72
N ARG A 175 4.27 -13.51 15.02
CA ARG A 175 4.37 -14.02 13.64
C ARG A 175 4.09 -15.51 13.58
N ARG A 176 3.73 -16.01 12.40
CA ARG A 176 3.47 -17.43 12.09
C ARG A 176 2.25 -18.03 12.83
N GLN A 177 1.40 -17.20 13.43
CA GLN A 177 0.17 -17.60 14.12
C GLN A 177 -1.10 -17.33 13.29
N GLY A 178 -0.97 -16.96 12.01
CA GLY A 178 -2.08 -16.71 11.10
C GLY A 178 -2.82 -15.38 11.34
N LEU A 179 -2.30 -14.47 12.19
CA LEU A 179 -2.98 -13.21 12.53
C LEU A 179 -3.23 -12.33 11.31
N ALA A 180 -2.25 -12.16 10.44
CA ALA A 180 -2.43 -11.36 9.22
C ALA A 180 -3.55 -11.92 8.33
N SER A 181 -3.60 -13.23 8.12
CA SER A 181 -4.68 -13.86 7.34
C SER A 181 -6.05 -13.64 7.97
N ARG A 182 -6.17 -13.80 9.30
CA ARG A 182 -7.42 -13.57 10.03
C ARG A 182 -7.86 -12.11 9.96
N LEU A 183 -6.94 -11.17 10.17
CA LEU A 183 -7.19 -9.73 10.07
C LEU A 183 -7.70 -9.38 8.67
N LEU A 184 -6.97 -9.77 7.64
CA LEU A 184 -7.30 -9.42 6.25
C LEU A 184 -8.60 -10.06 5.78
N THR A 185 -8.92 -11.30 6.21
CA THR A 185 -10.23 -11.91 5.95
C THR A 185 -11.36 -11.05 6.53
N ALA A 186 -11.21 -10.57 7.76
CA ALA A 186 -12.20 -9.71 8.40
C ALA A 186 -12.32 -8.33 7.72
N VAL A 187 -11.18 -7.74 7.34
CA VAL A 187 -11.12 -6.46 6.61
C VAL A 187 -11.86 -6.58 5.27
N MET A 188 -11.57 -7.62 4.49
CA MET A 188 -12.23 -7.84 3.19
C MET A 188 -13.73 -8.11 3.33
N ALA A 189 -14.15 -8.89 4.33
CA ALA A 189 -15.57 -9.13 4.59
C ALA A 189 -16.32 -7.83 4.95
N ARG A 190 -15.70 -6.97 5.77
CA ARG A 190 -16.26 -5.65 6.12
C ARG A 190 -16.30 -4.72 4.91
N ALA A 191 -15.26 -4.71 4.08
CA ALA A 191 -15.20 -3.92 2.86
C ALA A 191 -16.29 -4.32 1.86
N LEU A 192 -16.48 -5.63 1.66
CA LEU A 192 -17.56 -6.15 0.82
C LEU A 192 -18.95 -5.73 1.34
N ALA A 193 -19.17 -5.79 2.66
CA ALA A 193 -20.42 -5.36 3.28
C ALA A 193 -20.71 -3.87 3.09
N THR A 194 -19.67 -3.05 2.88
CA THR A 194 -19.77 -1.61 2.58
C THR A 194 -19.65 -1.29 1.08
N GLY A 195 -19.82 -2.29 0.22
CA GLY A 195 -19.87 -2.11 -1.24
C GLY A 195 -18.54 -2.08 -1.95
N ALA A 196 -17.44 -2.60 -1.35
CA ALA A 196 -16.22 -2.83 -2.10
C ALA A 196 -16.40 -4.02 -3.06
N THR A 197 -15.83 -3.91 -4.24
CA THR A 197 -15.81 -4.97 -5.26
C THR A 197 -14.43 -5.57 -5.47
N SER A 198 -13.39 -4.93 -4.92
CA SER A 198 -12.01 -5.42 -4.95
C SER A 198 -11.22 -5.02 -3.72
N ALA A 199 -10.13 -5.75 -3.52
CA ALA A 199 -9.06 -5.43 -2.60
C ALA A 199 -7.73 -5.52 -3.35
N THR A 200 -6.87 -4.52 -3.17
CA THR A 200 -5.57 -4.44 -3.85
C THR A 200 -4.46 -4.09 -2.88
N LEU A 201 -3.23 -4.44 -3.23
CA LEU A 201 -2.04 -4.13 -2.42
C LEU A 201 -0.74 -4.28 -3.21
N GLN A 202 0.38 -3.82 -2.62
CA GLN A 202 1.74 -4.16 -3.03
C GLN A 202 2.36 -5.07 -1.96
N ALA A 203 2.96 -6.18 -2.37
CA ALA A 203 3.49 -7.16 -1.45
C ALA A 203 5.01 -7.06 -1.29
N SER A 204 5.47 -7.19 -0.05
CA SER A 204 6.86 -7.56 0.22
C SER A 204 7.08 -9.05 -0.07
N PRO A 205 8.33 -9.49 -0.31
CA PRO A 205 8.62 -10.92 -0.48
C PRO A 205 8.08 -11.79 0.66
N ASP A 206 8.21 -11.33 1.90
CA ASP A 206 7.74 -12.06 3.10
C ASP A 206 6.21 -12.11 3.21
N GLY A 207 5.52 -11.07 2.73
CA GLY A 207 4.06 -10.98 2.76
C GLY A 207 3.37 -11.77 1.66
N LEU A 208 4.03 -11.94 0.51
CA LEU A 208 3.45 -12.55 -0.69
C LEU A 208 2.72 -13.88 -0.43
N PRO A 209 3.31 -14.85 0.30
CA PRO A 209 2.64 -16.13 0.55
C PRO A 209 1.35 -16.01 1.40
N VAL A 210 1.21 -14.96 2.21
CA VAL A 210 -0.02 -14.71 2.98
C VAL A 210 -1.14 -14.30 2.04
N TYR A 211 -0.87 -13.38 1.14
CA TYR A 211 -1.86 -12.85 0.21
C TYR A 211 -2.31 -13.89 -0.83
N GLU A 212 -1.37 -14.68 -1.36
CA GLU A 212 -1.69 -15.77 -2.29
C GLU A 212 -2.64 -16.80 -1.66
N ARG A 213 -2.42 -17.17 -0.39
CA ARG A 213 -3.34 -18.07 0.35
C ARG A 213 -4.73 -17.46 0.59
N LEU A 214 -4.84 -16.13 0.60
CA LEU A 214 -6.12 -15.42 0.68
C LEU A 214 -6.81 -15.27 -0.69
N GLY A 215 -6.19 -15.75 -1.76
CA GLY A 215 -6.74 -15.73 -3.11
C GLY A 215 -6.34 -14.50 -3.93
N PHE A 216 -5.45 -13.65 -3.42
CA PHE A 216 -4.90 -12.57 -4.24
C PHE A 216 -4.06 -13.13 -5.39
N ARG A 217 -4.18 -12.50 -6.55
CA ARG A 217 -3.40 -12.83 -7.74
C ARG A 217 -2.37 -11.74 -8.02
N ARG A 218 -1.19 -12.12 -8.48
CA ARG A 218 -0.23 -11.17 -9.00
C ARG A 218 -0.73 -10.66 -10.36
N VAL A 219 -0.97 -9.34 -10.46
CA VAL A 219 -1.55 -8.71 -11.64
C VAL A 219 -0.58 -7.77 -12.36
N ALA A 220 0.48 -7.34 -11.68
CA ALA A 220 1.57 -6.54 -12.25
C ALA A 220 2.82 -6.60 -11.36
N THR A 221 3.90 -5.98 -11.81
CA THR A 221 5.07 -5.65 -10.99
C THR A 221 5.34 -4.16 -11.14
N LEU A 222 5.29 -3.43 -10.04
CA LEU A 222 5.60 -2.02 -9.97
C LEU A 222 7.11 -1.88 -9.82
N LYS A 223 7.76 -1.24 -10.77
CA LYS A 223 9.20 -0.98 -10.82
C LYS A 223 9.49 0.45 -10.39
N ALA A 224 10.56 0.66 -9.69
CA ALA A 224 11.03 1.97 -9.27
C ALA A 224 12.13 2.49 -10.16
N PHE A 225 12.02 3.73 -10.60
CA PHE A 225 13.01 4.42 -11.42
C PHE A 225 13.45 5.71 -10.73
N LEU A 226 14.73 5.77 -10.36
CA LEU A 226 15.34 6.90 -9.68
C LEU A 226 15.90 7.89 -10.69
N ARG A 227 15.78 9.20 -10.39
CA ARG A 227 16.43 10.24 -11.18
C ARG A 227 17.94 9.99 -11.19
N ALA A 228 18.56 10.03 -12.36
CA ALA A 228 20.01 9.99 -12.46
C ALA A 228 20.62 11.19 -11.71
N ALA A 229 21.69 10.95 -10.97
CA ALA A 229 22.45 11.99 -10.27
C ALA A 229 23.18 12.88 -11.26
#